data_fbd4cf2a20edee0078a189e9636f273c
#
_entry.id   fbd4cf2a20edee0078a189e9636f273c
#
_cell.length_a   1.000
_cell.length_b   1.000
_cell.length_c   1.000
_cell.angle_alpha   90.00
_cell.angle_beta   90.00
_cell.angle_gamma   90.00
#
_symmetry.space_group_name_H-M   'P 1'
#
loop_
_entity.id
_entity.type
_entity.pdbx_description
1 polymer ?
#
loop_
_entity_poly.entity_id
_entity_poly.type
_entity_poly.pdbx_seq_one_letter_code
_entity_poly.pdbx_strand_id
1 'polypeptide(L)'
;MKQLTLLIILCNCLLWGTSCNSSTASSSADRDLVIADSMFTNILNKYNVEKYGLLQETYPANPDNQVTYLAEGSEQKRNQEVSFLWPYSGMLSGGIALYKTTGDEKYLKVLEERILPGLERYWDNTREPFCYQSYPMFNGESDRFYDDNDWLAIDSCDLYALTKNEKYLEKAKALYSYI
;
A
#
# COMPACT_ATOMS: atom_id res chain seq x y z
N MET A 1 72.36 -0.47 -16.40
CA MET A 1 71.48 -0.45 -17.56
C MET A 1 70.40 -1.57 -17.58
N LYS A 2 70.39 -2.51 -16.68
CA LYS A 2 69.38 -3.60 -16.64
C LYS A 2 68.10 -3.30 -15.83
N GLN A 3 68.09 -2.24 -15.04
CA GLN A 3 66.91 -1.87 -14.20
C GLN A 3 65.93 -0.90 -14.88
N LEU A 4 66.36 -0.22 -15.95
CA LEU A 4 65.53 0.77 -16.63
C LEU A 4 64.55 0.12 -17.63
N THR A 5 64.89 -1.07 -18.13
CA THR A 5 64.08 -1.79 -19.11
C THR A 5 62.88 -2.53 -18.47
N LEU A 6 62.97 -2.84 -17.18
CA LEU A 6 61.92 -3.54 -16.48
C LEU A 6 60.76 -2.60 -16.09
N LEU A 7 61.07 -1.30 -15.88
CA LEU A 7 60.08 -0.28 -15.51
C LEU A 7 59.15 0.11 -16.67
N ILE A 8 59.63 -0.01 -17.92
CA ILE A 8 58.87 0.35 -19.11
C ILE A 8 57.87 -0.76 -19.48
N ILE A 9 58.15 -2.00 -19.16
CA ILE A 9 57.24 -3.12 -19.46
C ILE A 9 56.06 -3.17 -18.46
N LEU A 10 56.26 -2.71 -17.23
CA LEU A 10 55.16 -2.65 -16.21
C LEU A 10 54.17 -1.51 -16.47
N CYS A 11 54.55 -0.45 -17.20
CA CYS A 11 53.69 0.70 -17.49
C CYS A 11 52.75 0.49 -18.67
N ASN A 12 53.01 -0.49 -19.55
CA ASN A 12 52.18 -0.74 -20.73
C ASN A 12 51.08 -1.74 -20.51
N CYS A 13 50.99 -2.45 -19.36
CA CYS A 13 49.91 -3.36 -19.01
C CYS A 13 48.72 -2.68 -18.34
N LEU A 14 48.82 -1.38 -18.01
CA LEU A 14 47.78 -0.65 -17.30
C LEU A 14 46.83 0.18 -18.18
N LEU A 15 46.99 0.13 -19.50
CA LEU A 15 46.21 0.97 -20.45
C LEU A 15 45.18 0.18 -21.29
N TRP A 16 45.01 -1.11 -21.06
CA TRP A 16 43.87 -1.81 -21.63
C TRP A 16 42.77 -1.96 -20.54
N GLY A 17 42.27 -0.81 -20.08
CA GLY A 17 40.98 -0.72 -19.48
C GLY A 17 39.95 -1.12 -20.53
N THR A 18 39.51 -2.37 -20.49
CA THR A 18 38.27 -2.78 -21.15
C THR A 18 37.17 -1.88 -20.58
N SER A 19 36.77 -0.90 -21.41
CA SER A 19 35.49 -0.22 -21.22
C SER A 19 34.41 -1.30 -21.30
N CYS A 20 34.09 -1.95 -20.22
CA CYS A 20 32.83 -2.66 -20.08
C CYS A 20 31.75 -1.58 -20.18
N ASN A 21 31.21 -1.45 -21.39
CA ASN A 21 29.91 -0.86 -21.57
C ASN A 21 28.92 -1.74 -20.77
N SER A 22 28.77 -1.44 -19.47
CA SER A 22 27.68 -1.96 -18.70
C SER A 22 26.41 -1.31 -19.27
N SER A 23 25.85 -1.91 -20.31
CA SER A 23 24.42 -1.78 -20.53
C SER A 23 23.79 -2.29 -19.26
N THR A 24 23.35 -1.37 -18.40
CA THR A 24 22.55 -1.67 -17.21
C THR A 24 21.24 -2.26 -17.71
N ALA A 25 21.22 -3.55 -17.97
CA ALA A 25 19.98 -4.28 -18.04
C ALA A 25 19.32 -4.06 -16.66
N SER A 26 18.19 -3.33 -16.66
CA SER A 26 17.38 -3.15 -15.47
C SER A 26 17.21 -4.51 -14.80
N SER A 27 17.54 -4.63 -13.52
CA SER A 27 17.37 -5.88 -12.80
C SER A 27 15.89 -6.28 -12.82
N SER A 28 15.58 -7.56 -12.64
CA SER A 28 14.17 -7.98 -12.52
C SER A 28 13.46 -7.21 -11.40
N ALA A 29 14.17 -6.95 -10.30
CA ALA A 29 13.67 -6.17 -9.18
C ALA A 29 13.32 -4.72 -9.55
N ASP A 30 14.15 -4.04 -10.37
CA ASP A 30 13.85 -2.67 -10.82
C ASP A 30 12.59 -2.64 -11.69
N ARG A 31 12.43 -3.64 -12.56
CA ARG A 31 11.25 -3.77 -13.42
C ARG A 31 9.99 -4.04 -12.59
N ASP A 32 10.08 -4.93 -11.60
CA ASP A 32 8.95 -5.28 -10.74
C ASP A 32 8.52 -4.09 -9.89
N LEU A 33 9.47 -3.29 -9.42
CA LEU A 33 9.19 -2.04 -8.71
C LEU A 33 8.47 -1.01 -9.60
N VAL A 34 8.89 -0.86 -10.85
CA VAL A 34 8.21 0.04 -11.82
C VAL A 34 6.77 -0.43 -12.06
N ILE A 35 6.54 -1.73 -12.15
CA ILE A 35 5.19 -2.29 -12.30
C ILE A 35 4.36 -2.00 -11.07
N ALA A 36 4.88 -2.26 -9.87
CA ALA A 36 4.17 -2.02 -8.60
C ALA A 36 3.80 -0.52 -8.42
N ASP A 37 4.73 0.40 -8.69
CA ASP A 37 4.47 1.85 -8.65
C ASP A 37 3.39 2.25 -9.66
N SER A 38 3.47 1.71 -10.88
CA SER A 38 2.47 1.97 -11.92
C SER A 38 1.09 1.43 -11.55
N MET A 39 1.01 0.25 -10.96
CA MET A 39 -0.26 -0.34 -10.48
C MET A 39 -0.85 0.51 -9.36
N PHE A 40 -0.05 0.85 -8.35
CA PHE A 40 -0.48 1.69 -7.23
C PHE A 40 -1.04 3.03 -7.71
N THR A 41 -0.31 3.72 -8.57
CA THR A 41 -0.72 5.01 -9.16
C THR A 41 -1.98 4.88 -10.03
N ASN A 42 -2.08 3.83 -10.84
CA ASN A 42 -3.24 3.60 -11.69
C ASN A 42 -4.51 3.31 -10.88
N ILE A 43 -4.41 2.55 -9.79
CA ILE A 43 -5.55 2.31 -8.90
C ILE A 43 -6.01 3.63 -8.29
N LEU A 44 -5.10 4.42 -7.74
CA LEU A 44 -5.43 5.74 -7.17
C LEU A 44 -6.14 6.66 -8.15
N ASN A 45 -5.80 6.62 -9.43
CA ASN A 45 -6.36 7.50 -10.44
C ASN A 45 -7.67 6.97 -11.04
N LYS A 46 -7.71 5.69 -11.39
CA LYS A 46 -8.84 5.11 -12.12
C LYS A 46 -10.01 4.72 -11.23
N TYR A 47 -9.73 4.30 -10.01
CA TYR A 47 -10.75 3.85 -9.07
C TYR A 47 -11.25 4.95 -8.13
N ASN A 48 -10.77 6.18 -8.29
CA ASN A 48 -11.11 7.30 -7.42
C ASN A 48 -12.59 7.65 -7.43
N VAL A 49 -13.19 7.73 -6.25
CA VAL A 49 -14.53 8.25 -6.01
C VAL A 49 -14.40 9.55 -5.22
N GLU A 50 -14.23 10.66 -5.92
CA GLU A 50 -13.92 11.97 -5.35
C GLU A 50 -14.91 12.38 -4.26
N LYS A 51 -16.21 12.13 -4.49
CA LYS A 51 -17.30 12.45 -3.55
C LYS A 51 -17.04 11.93 -2.13
N TYR A 52 -16.38 10.77 -2.01
CA TYR A 52 -16.16 10.12 -0.72
C TYR A 52 -14.69 10.15 -0.29
N GLY A 53 -13.76 10.48 -1.18
CA GLY A 53 -12.33 10.33 -0.96
C GLY A 53 -11.92 8.84 -0.83
N LEU A 54 -12.66 7.95 -1.50
CA LEU A 54 -12.48 6.50 -1.47
C LEU A 54 -12.22 5.96 -2.88
N LEU A 55 -12.06 4.66 -2.98
CA LEU A 55 -11.92 3.95 -4.24
C LEU A 55 -13.18 3.13 -4.51
N GLN A 56 -13.48 2.88 -5.77
CA GLN A 56 -14.53 1.94 -6.18
C GLN A 56 -14.01 0.50 -6.21
N GLU A 57 -14.91 -0.46 -6.16
CA GLU A 57 -14.58 -1.89 -6.17
C GLU A 57 -14.04 -2.36 -7.51
N THR A 58 -14.61 -1.89 -8.60
CA THR A 58 -14.31 -2.33 -9.95
C THR A 58 -14.06 -1.15 -10.89
N TYR A 59 -13.29 -1.39 -11.95
CA TYR A 59 -13.12 -0.42 -13.02
C TYR A 59 -13.37 -1.07 -14.38
N PRO A 60 -14.24 -0.47 -15.23
CA PRO A 60 -15.08 0.70 -14.92
C PRO A 60 -16.10 0.42 -13.79
N ALA A 61 -16.61 1.49 -13.17
CA ALA A 61 -17.66 1.35 -12.16
C ALA A 61 -18.90 0.66 -12.75
N ASN A 62 -19.50 -0.22 -11.97
CA ASN A 62 -20.77 -0.84 -12.32
C ASN A 62 -21.88 -0.27 -11.42
N PRO A 63 -22.71 0.67 -11.91
CA PRO A 63 -23.75 1.31 -11.10
C PRO A 63 -24.88 0.35 -10.70
N ASP A 64 -25.01 -0.77 -11.41
CA ASP A 64 -26.02 -1.79 -11.10
C ASP A 64 -25.51 -2.82 -10.08
N ASN A 65 -24.26 -2.70 -9.65
CA ASN A 65 -23.69 -3.60 -8.67
C ASN A 65 -24.38 -3.41 -7.31
N GLN A 66 -24.89 -4.50 -6.77
CA GLN A 66 -25.54 -4.49 -5.46
C GLN A 66 -24.79 -5.42 -4.51
N VAL A 67 -24.68 -4.97 -3.28
CA VAL A 67 -24.00 -5.73 -2.23
C VAL A 67 -24.92 -5.99 -1.05
N THR A 68 -24.68 -7.09 -0.38
CA THR A 68 -25.28 -7.43 0.90
C THR A 68 -24.21 -7.20 1.96
N TYR A 69 -24.54 -6.43 2.99
CA TYR A 69 -23.58 -5.99 4.02
C TYR A 69 -23.48 -6.94 5.21
N LEU A 70 -24.29 -7.96 5.27
CA LEU A 70 -24.29 -8.93 6.37
C LEU A 70 -24.01 -10.32 5.85
N ALA A 71 -23.09 -11.04 6.49
CA ALA A 71 -22.66 -12.38 6.11
C ALA A 71 -23.80 -13.39 6.13
N GLU A 72 -24.81 -13.21 6.96
CA GLU A 72 -25.98 -14.08 7.11
C GLU A 72 -27.25 -13.54 6.45
N GLY A 73 -27.12 -12.98 5.24
CA GLY A 73 -28.26 -12.79 4.37
C GLY A 73 -29.32 -11.78 4.84
N SER A 74 -28.95 -10.75 5.59
CA SER A 74 -29.85 -9.63 5.77
C SER A 74 -30.13 -9.02 4.41
N GLU A 75 -31.39 -8.79 4.08
CA GLU A 75 -31.88 -8.36 2.76
C GLU A 75 -31.59 -6.88 2.44
N GLN A 76 -30.67 -6.23 3.16
CA GLN A 76 -30.29 -4.85 2.86
C GLN A 76 -29.37 -4.79 1.64
N LYS A 77 -29.95 -4.92 0.47
CA LYS A 77 -29.28 -4.64 -0.79
C LYS A 77 -29.12 -3.14 -0.94
N ARG A 78 -27.90 -2.69 -1.18
CA ARG A 78 -27.58 -1.29 -1.49
C ARG A 78 -26.70 -1.23 -2.73
N ASN A 79 -26.74 -0.12 -3.44
CA ASN A 79 -25.82 0.11 -4.53
C ASN A 79 -24.40 0.23 -3.99
N GLN A 80 -23.49 -0.47 -4.62
CA GLN A 80 -22.09 -0.41 -4.28
C GLN A 80 -21.44 0.83 -4.91
N GLU A 81 -21.28 1.89 -4.11
CA GLU A 81 -20.69 3.14 -4.58
C GLU A 81 -19.16 3.17 -4.40
N VAL A 82 -18.64 2.40 -3.44
CA VAL A 82 -17.22 2.34 -3.09
C VAL A 82 -16.82 0.91 -2.77
N SER A 83 -15.51 0.66 -2.65
CA SER A 83 -14.99 -0.66 -2.31
C SER A 83 -15.32 -1.08 -0.88
N PHE A 84 -15.31 -2.39 -0.66
CA PHE A 84 -15.25 -2.95 0.68
C PHE A 84 -13.91 -2.63 1.36
N LEU A 85 -13.87 -2.83 2.67
CA LEU A 85 -12.67 -2.62 3.49
C LEU A 85 -11.49 -3.45 3.00
N TRP A 86 -11.71 -4.75 2.73
CA TRP A 86 -10.65 -5.66 2.32
C TRP A 86 -9.87 -5.17 1.08
N PRO A 87 -10.47 -4.91 -0.09
CA PRO A 87 -9.73 -4.39 -1.24
C PRO A 87 -9.17 -2.98 -1.00
N TYR A 88 -9.86 -2.15 -0.20
CA TYR A 88 -9.34 -0.82 0.13
C TYR A 88 -8.07 -0.90 0.99
N SER A 89 -8.04 -1.78 1.99
CA SER A 89 -6.87 -1.98 2.87
C SER A 89 -5.63 -2.45 2.10
N GLY A 90 -5.82 -3.17 0.99
CA GLY A 90 -4.73 -3.56 0.09
C GLY A 90 -3.91 -2.38 -0.44
N MET A 91 -4.51 -1.19 -0.54
CA MET A 91 -3.78 0.03 -0.90
C MET A 91 -2.88 0.52 0.24
N LEU A 92 -3.25 0.30 1.49
CA LEU A 92 -2.38 0.60 2.64
C LEU A 92 -1.17 -0.32 2.62
N SER A 93 -1.39 -1.64 2.59
CA SER A 93 -0.31 -2.64 2.54
C SER A 93 0.62 -2.44 1.35
N GLY A 94 0.07 -2.19 0.16
CA GLY A 94 0.84 -1.91 -1.06
C GLY A 94 1.69 -0.65 -0.95
N GLY A 95 1.13 0.44 -0.42
CA GLY A 95 1.86 1.69 -0.22
C GLY A 95 2.96 1.57 0.85
N ILE A 96 2.71 0.83 1.94
CA ILE A 96 3.73 0.51 2.96
C ILE A 96 4.87 -0.30 2.34
N ALA A 97 4.57 -1.31 1.54
CA ALA A 97 5.57 -2.13 0.87
C ALA A 97 6.44 -1.29 -0.08
N LEU A 98 5.84 -0.38 -0.85
CA LEU A 98 6.54 0.54 -1.72
C LEU A 98 7.42 1.51 -0.93
N TYR A 99 6.91 2.09 0.14
CA TYR A 99 7.70 2.97 1.03
C TYR A 99 8.87 2.23 1.67
N LYS A 100 8.62 1.04 2.23
CA LYS A 100 9.64 0.19 2.87
C LYS A 100 10.76 -0.21 1.89
N THR A 101 10.40 -0.46 0.63
CA THR A 101 11.35 -0.91 -0.40
C THR A 101 12.18 0.24 -0.97
N THR A 102 11.57 1.41 -1.14
CA THR A 102 12.19 2.54 -1.87
C THR A 102 12.74 3.64 -0.96
N GLY A 103 12.17 3.80 0.24
CA GLY A 103 12.40 4.97 1.09
C GLY A 103 11.82 6.27 0.52
N ASP A 104 11.02 6.21 -0.54
CA ASP A 104 10.47 7.42 -1.18
C ASP A 104 9.24 7.92 -0.41
N GLU A 105 9.39 9.08 0.20
CA GLU A 105 8.37 9.76 1.02
C GLU A 105 7.05 10.03 0.29
N LYS A 106 7.04 9.99 -1.05
CA LYS A 106 5.81 10.14 -1.83
C LYS A 106 4.75 9.12 -1.44
N TYR A 107 5.17 7.87 -1.13
CA TYR A 107 4.23 6.81 -0.72
C TYR A 107 3.66 7.07 0.66
N LEU A 108 4.51 7.42 1.64
CA LEU A 108 4.04 7.77 2.97
C LEU A 108 3.06 8.95 2.92
N LYS A 109 3.38 9.98 2.13
CA LYS A 109 2.50 11.13 1.91
C LYS A 109 1.13 10.70 1.37
N VAL A 110 1.09 9.85 0.35
CA VAL A 110 -0.19 9.34 -0.21
C VAL A 110 -0.96 8.53 0.84
N LEU A 111 -0.27 7.72 1.64
CA LEU A 111 -0.90 6.98 2.72
C LEU A 111 -1.53 7.92 3.75
N GLU A 112 -0.80 8.94 4.21
CA GLU A 112 -1.26 9.87 5.25
C GLU A 112 -2.34 10.85 4.77
N GLU A 113 -2.24 11.33 3.53
CA GLU A 113 -3.15 12.35 3.00
C GLU A 113 -4.41 11.75 2.36
N ARG A 114 -4.38 10.47 1.96
CA ARG A 114 -5.48 9.88 1.20
C ARG A 114 -5.97 8.53 1.75
N ILE A 115 -5.07 7.54 1.88
CA ILE A 115 -5.51 6.17 2.21
C ILE A 115 -5.98 6.05 3.66
N LEU A 116 -5.19 6.55 4.61
CA LEU A 116 -5.56 6.51 6.03
C LEU A 116 -6.83 7.31 6.34
N PRO A 117 -7.01 8.54 5.83
CA PRO A 117 -8.28 9.25 5.99
C PRO A 117 -9.48 8.54 5.37
N GLY A 118 -9.27 7.83 4.26
CA GLY A 118 -10.30 6.98 3.64
C GLY A 118 -10.66 5.79 4.51
N LEU A 119 -9.68 5.12 5.13
CA LEU A 119 -9.91 4.01 6.06
C LEU A 119 -10.77 4.43 7.25
N GLU A 120 -10.58 5.66 7.78
CA GLU A 120 -11.41 6.15 8.90
C GLU A 120 -12.91 6.23 8.55
N ARG A 121 -13.28 6.15 7.28
CA ARG A 121 -14.70 6.04 6.88
C ARG A 121 -15.33 4.69 7.24
N TYR A 122 -14.51 3.66 7.42
CA TYR A 122 -14.93 2.30 7.81
C TYR A 122 -14.87 2.09 9.33
N TRP A 123 -14.32 3.04 10.09
CA TRP A 123 -14.17 2.92 11.53
C TRP A 123 -15.52 2.98 12.25
N ASP A 124 -15.93 1.86 12.84
CA ASP A 124 -17.15 1.76 13.64
C ASP A 124 -16.84 2.14 15.10
N ASN A 125 -17.29 3.31 15.48
CA ASN A 125 -17.22 3.82 16.85
C ASN A 125 -18.57 3.78 17.56
N THR A 126 -19.52 3.01 17.07
CA THR A 126 -20.87 2.86 17.63
C THR A 126 -21.05 1.56 18.41
N ARG A 127 -20.26 0.53 18.07
CA ARG A 127 -20.31 -0.81 18.69
C ARG A 127 -18.96 -1.14 19.32
N GLU A 128 -18.89 -1.30 20.63
CA GLU A 128 -17.68 -1.75 21.31
C GLU A 128 -17.45 -3.27 21.15
N PRO A 129 -16.19 -3.73 21.12
CA PRO A 129 -14.98 -2.94 20.97
C PRO A 129 -14.92 -2.27 19.59
N PHE A 130 -14.39 -1.04 19.53
CA PHE A 130 -14.34 -0.27 18.27
C PHE A 130 -13.34 -0.88 17.31
N CYS A 131 -13.75 -1.00 16.03
CA CYS A 131 -12.92 -1.55 14.97
C CYS A 131 -13.42 -1.09 13.59
N TYR A 132 -12.77 -1.53 12.54
CA TYR A 132 -13.25 -1.31 11.19
C TYR A 132 -14.35 -2.32 10.82
N GLN A 133 -15.36 -1.83 10.13
CA GLN A 133 -16.40 -2.67 9.53
C GLN A 133 -16.19 -2.81 8.01
N SER A 134 -16.81 -3.80 7.41
CA SER A 134 -16.57 -4.20 6.00
C SER A 134 -16.96 -3.15 4.97
N TYR A 135 -17.86 -2.20 5.32
CA TYR A 135 -18.29 -1.12 4.42
C TYR A 135 -18.37 0.21 5.17
N PRO A 136 -18.25 1.38 4.48
CA PRO A 136 -18.16 2.67 5.18
C PRO A 136 -19.38 3.02 6.01
N MET A 137 -19.16 3.65 7.16
CA MET A 137 -20.18 4.03 8.15
C MET A 137 -21.28 4.94 7.60
N PHE A 138 -21.03 5.69 6.52
CA PHE A 138 -22.08 6.54 5.93
C PHE A 138 -23.23 5.73 5.29
N ASN A 139 -23.05 4.42 5.12
CA ASN A 139 -24.09 3.49 4.68
C ASN A 139 -24.75 2.73 5.84
N GLY A 140 -24.40 3.05 7.07
CA GLY A 140 -24.88 2.39 8.28
C GLY A 140 -23.99 1.21 8.70
N GLU A 141 -24.52 0.36 9.56
CA GLU A 141 -23.81 -0.80 10.08
C GLU A 141 -23.56 -1.85 9.00
N SER A 142 -22.41 -2.50 9.08
CA SER A 142 -22.03 -3.66 8.29
C SER A 142 -21.24 -4.66 9.13
N ASP A 143 -20.90 -5.81 8.55
CA ASP A 143 -20.12 -6.84 9.23
C ASP A 143 -18.74 -6.34 9.65
N ARG A 144 -18.24 -6.91 10.73
CA ARG A 144 -16.89 -6.67 11.26
C ARG A 144 -16.16 -8.00 11.28
N PHE A 145 -15.11 -8.10 10.49
CA PHE A 145 -14.33 -9.32 10.34
C PHE A 145 -13.00 -9.21 11.08
N TYR A 146 -12.60 -10.28 11.74
CA TYR A 146 -11.31 -10.35 12.44
C TYR A 146 -10.14 -10.22 11.49
N ASP A 147 -10.15 -10.95 10.38
CA ASP A 147 -9.10 -10.96 9.38
C ASP A 147 -8.87 -9.58 8.73
N ASP A 148 -9.94 -8.84 8.42
CA ASP A 148 -9.83 -7.45 7.94
C ASP A 148 -9.08 -6.57 8.96
N ASN A 149 -9.42 -6.70 10.23
CA ASN A 149 -8.85 -5.90 11.31
C ASN A 149 -7.44 -6.38 11.70
N ASP A 150 -7.14 -7.68 11.61
CA ASP A 150 -5.81 -8.25 11.79
C ASP A 150 -4.80 -7.63 10.82
N TRP A 151 -5.13 -7.59 9.53
CA TRP A 151 -4.26 -6.99 8.52
C TRP A 151 -4.00 -5.51 8.78
N LEU A 152 -5.02 -4.75 9.15
CA LEU A 152 -4.88 -3.33 9.48
C LEU A 152 -4.07 -3.10 10.76
N ALA A 153 -4.14 -4.02 11.74
CA ALA A 153 -3.28 -3.98 12.91
C ALA A 153 -1.82 -4.24 12.55
N ILE A 154 -1.55 -5.21 11.66
CA ILE A 154 -0.20 -5.51 11.14
C ILE A 154 0.35 -4.31 10.38
N ASP A 155 -0.41 -3.73 9.46
CA ASP A 155 -0.04 -2.54 8.69
C ASP A 155 0.26 -1.33 9.60
N SER A 156 -0.52 -1.17 10.66
CA SER A 156 -0.27 -0.13 11.67
C SER A 156 1.03 -0.36 12.43
N CYS A 157 1.36 -1.61 12.78
CA CYS A 157 2.65 -1.97 13.37
C CYS A 157 3.81 -1.67 12.40
N ASP A 158 3.67 -1.99 11.12
CA ASP A 158 4.68 -1.70 10.11
C ASP A 158 4.90 -0.19 9.93
N LEU A 159 3.83 0.61 9.88
CA LEU A 159 3.93 2.08 9.84
C LEU A 159 4.63 2.63 11.08
N TYR A 160 4.32 2.11 12.28
CA TYR A 160 5.04 2.48 13.50
C TYR A 160 6.51 2.11 13.42
N ALA A 161 6.83 0.90 12.96
CA ALA A 161 8.21 0.45 12.81
C ALA A 161 9.03 1.33 11.87
N LEU A 162 8.42 1.81 10.79
CA LEU A 162 9.04 2.66 9.78
C LEU A 162 9.17 4.13 10.21
N THR A 163 8.10 4.69 10.82
CA THR A 163 8.00 6.13 11.08
C THR A 163 8.28 6.54 12.52
N LYS A 164 8.17 5.61 13.47
CA LYS A 164 8.19 5.84 14.92
C LYS A 164 7.09 6.78 15.42
N ASN A 165 6.04 6.97 14.62
CA ASN A 165 4.91 7.81 15.01
C ASN A 165 3.92 6.99 15.85
N GLU A 166 3.78 7.38 17.12
CA GLU A 166 2.95 6.70 18.13
C GLU A 166 1.47 6.53 17.73
N LYS A 167 0.96 7.41 16.86
CA LYS A 167 -0.45 7.29 16.37
C LYS A 167 -0.74 5.92 15.76
N TYR A 168 0.26 5.33 15.08
CA TYR A 168 0.10 4.00 14.47
C TYR A 168 0.12 2.88 15.49
N LEU A 169 0.97 3.00 16.52
CA LEU A 169 0.99 2.04 17.62
C LEU A 169 -0.34 2.05 18.40
N GLU A 170 -0.89 3.23 18.64
CA GLU A 170 -2.20 3.35 19.32
C GLU A 170 -3.34 2.76 18.46
N LYS A 171 -3.30 2.95 17.14
CA LYS A 171 -4.27 2.29 16.24
C LYS A 171 -4.14 0.76 16.30
N ALA A 172 -2.92 0.22 16.26
CA ALA A 172 -2.67 -1.22 16.38
C ALA A 172 -3.20 -1.79 17.70
N LYS A 173 -2.96 -1.09 18.83
CA LYS A 173 -3.50 -1.49 20.14
C LYS A 173 -5.03 -1.46 20.18
N ALA A 174 -5.66 -0.45 19.58
CA ALA A 174 -7.11 -0.35 19.51
C ALA A 174 -7.71 -1.54 18.74
N LEU A 175 -7.10 -1.89 17.60
CA LEU A 175 -7.51 -3.04 16.80
C LEU A 175 -7.29 -4.36 17.54
N TYR A 176 -6.15 -4.51 18.21
CA TYR A 176 -5.88 -5.70 19.04
C TYR A 176 -6.91 -5.93 20.14
N SER A 177 -7.57 -4.88 20.63
CA SER A 177 -8.63 -5.00 21.62
C SER A 177 -9.93 -5.59 21.06
N TYR A 178 -10.10 -5.56 19.74
CA TYR A 178 -11.23 -6.18 19.04
C TYR A 178 -10.94 -7.65 18.70
N ILE A 179 -9.70 -7.95 18.29
CA ILE A 179 -9.22 -9.27 17.91
C ILE A 179 -9.08 -10.18 19.15
#